data_c76005432ee22be7c5aa9e4c0971c588
#
_entry.id   c76005432ee22be7c5aa9e4c0971c588
#
_cell.length_a   1.000
_cell.length_b   1.000
_cell.length_c   1.000
_cell.angle_alpha   90.00
_cell.angle_beta   90.00
_cell.angle_gamma   90.00
#
_symmetry.space_group_name_H-M   'P 1'
#
loop_
_entity.id
_entity.type
_entity.pdbx_description
1 polymer ?
#
loop_
_entity_poly.entity_id
_entity_poly.type
_entity_poly.pdbx_seq_one_letter_code
_entity_poly.pdbx_strand_id
1 'polypeptide(L)'
;GLSLPSYIYRNEIPVLIRQELQNGLGKLINQDKDGRYKKVKVFGMLNQGIQKELLDDTLAMYIHQYYQCRYCQYKSNDECPYYMKQFCAINKECPVNYIKSIYEYRNNPMKSEELKDMAETSWNRLQEIYKWANRYQVDAYEIYCRTLGLQIKKSDTAEVNESILPTEKEQLHFLMRMEKYRWNAERSIAGWQYKKGEKNNKHLTHPLLISFRELEKKDASQIFKDKDVIDNLPYLLAVESFEIEKSR
;
A
#
# COMPACT_ATOMS: atom_id res chain seq x y z
N GLY A 1 -34.92 2.64 3.96
CA GLY A 1 -34.68 4.09 4.03
C GLY A 1 -33.70 4.44 5.12
N LEU A 2 -33.11 5.62 5.03
CA LEU A 2 -32.19 6.14 6.02
C LEU A 2 -32.98 6.46 7.30
N SER A 3 -32.91 5.59 8.29
CA SER A 3 -33.55 5.82 9.58
C SER A 3 -32.52 6.40 10.55
N LEU A 4 -32.37 7.73 10.50
CA LEU A 4 -31.52 8.43 11.45
C LEU A 4 -32.39 8.96 12.61
N PRO A 5 -31.90 8.97 13.85
CA PRO A 5 -32.60 9.55 14.97
C PRO A 5 -32.97 11.01 14.72
N SER A 6 -34.19 11.42 15.12
CA SER A 6 -34.72 12.75 14.84
C SER A 6 -33.88 13.90 15.39
N TYR A 7 -33.13 13.68 16.47
CA TYR A 7 -32.23 14.69 17.04
C TYR A 7 -31.08 15.06 16.08
N ILE A 8 -30.63 14.16 15.21
CA ILE A 8 -29.58 14.40 14.20
C ILE A 8 -30.09 15.47 13.20
N TYR A 9 -31.33 15.33 12.75
CA TYR A 9 -31.94 16.28 11.82
C TYR A 9 -32.22 17.62 12.50
N ARG A 10 -32.75 17.61 13.73
CA ARG A 10 -33.08 18.82 14.47
C ARG A 10 -31.86 19.67 14.83
N ASN A 11 -30.74 19.04 15.13
CA ASN A 11 -29.50 19.73 15.50
C ASN A 11 -28.57 19.93 14.31
N GLU A 12 -29.01 19.64 13.09
CA GLU A 12 -28.25 19.78 11.87
C GLU A 12 -26.86 19.10 11.92
N ILE A 13 -26.75 17.97 12.63
CA ILE A 13 -25.50 17.22 12.77
C ILE A 13 -25.08 16.67 11.42
N PRO A 14 -23.86 16.96 10.94
CA PRO A 14 -23.37 16.38 9.69
C PRO A 14 -23.19 14.87 9.83
N VAL A 15 -23.73 14.14 8.86
CA VAL A 15 -23.63 12.68 8.80
C VAL A 15 -22.79 12.30 7.60
N LEU A 16 -21.71 11.57 7.84
CA LEU A 16 -20.84 11.05 6.80
C LEU A 16 -21.10 9.55 6.61
N ILE A 17 -21.45 9.15 5.40
CA ILE A 17 -21.76 7.76 5.06
C ILE A 17 -20.71 7.25 4.08
N ARG A 18 -19.96 6.22 4.48
CA ARG A 18 -19.07 5.54 3.56
C ARG A 18 -19.89 4.64 2.62
N GLN A 19 -19.66 4.78 1.34
CA GLN A 19 -20.28 3.96 0.30
C GLN A 19 -19.29 3.77 -0.86
N GLU A 20 -19.14 2.55 -1.32
CA GLU A 20 -18.19 2.20 -2.39
C GLU A 20 -18.79 2.34 -3.79
N LEU A 21 -20.07 2.06 -3.94
CA LEU A 21 -20.76 2.06 -5.24
C LEU A 21 -21.73 3.23 -5.38
N GLN A 22 -21.85 3.77 -6.58
CA GLN A 22 -22.77 4.88 -6.91
C GLN A 22 -24.25 4.49 -6.97
N ASN A 23 -24.64 3.32 -6.49
CA ASN A 23 -26.03 2.87 -6.47
C ASN A 23 -26.70 3.13 -5.11
N GLY A 24 -28.00 2.95 -5.04
CA GLY A 24 -28.78 3.03 -3.80
C GLY A 24 -28.71 4.41 -3.16
N LEU A 25 -28.27 4.47 -1.91
CA LEU A 25 -28.35 5.66 -1.07
C LEU A 25 -27.56 6.86 -1.61
N GLY A 26 -26.35 6.64 -2.14
CA GLY A 26 -25.51 7.71 -2.70
C GLY A 26 -26.20 8.40 -3.88
N LYS A 27 -26.87 7.62 -4.73
CA LYS A 27 -27.65 8.17 -5.85
C LYS A 27 -28.84 8.99 -5.35
N LEU A 28 -29.56 8.52 -4.33
CA LEU A 28 -30.69 9.23 -3.74
C LEU A 28 -30.27 10.56 -3.10
N ILE A 29 -29.16 10.59 -2.37
CA ILE A 29 -28.64 11.79 -1.73
C ILE A 29 -28.18 12.82 -2.77
N ASN A 30 -27.48 12.35 -3.81
CA ASN A 30 -27.00 13.24 -4.88
C ASN A 30 -28.14 13.79 -5.76
N GLN A 31 -29.30 13.13 -5.80
CA GLN A 31 -30.49 13.54 -6.53
C GLN A 31 -31.49 14.33 -5.66
N ASP A 32 -31.20 14.55 -4.39
CA ASP A 32 -32.06 15.26 -3.44
C ASP A 32 -32.16 16.76 -3.78
N LYS A 33 -33.14 17.12 -4.60
CA LYS A 33 -33.43 18.50 -4.98
C LYS A 33 -34.11 19.27 -3.85
N ASP A 34 -34.76 18.57 -2.94
CA ASP A 34 -35.56 19.18 -1.84
C ASP A 34 -34.69 19.53 -0.62
N GLY A 35 -33.43 19.17 -0.63
CA GLY A 35 -32.49 19.48 0.46
C GLY A 35 -32.75 18.70 1.76
N ARG A 36 -33.56 17.65 1.73
CA ARG A 36 -33.88 16.81 2.91
C ARG A 36 -32.63 16.20 3.55
N TYR A 37 -31.63 15.90 2.72
CA TYR A 37 -30.38 15.26 3.14
C TYR A 37 -29.19 16.23 3.06
N LYS A 38 -29.44 17.54 3.16
CA LYS A 38 -28.40 18.58 3.03
C LYS A 38 -27.16 18.34 3.87
N LYS A 39 -27.33 17.79 5.07
CA LYS A 39 -26.25 17.49 6.01
C LYS A 39 -25.70 16.05 5.88
N VAL A 40 -26.30 15.24 5.04
CA VAL A 40 -25.81 13.89 4.77
C VAL A 40 -24.88 13.94 3.57
N LYS A 41 -23.65 13.49 3.75
CA LYS A 41 -22.62 13.42 2.70
C LYS A 41 -22.19 11.98 2.53
N VAL A 42 -22.07 11.57 1.28
CA VAL A 42 -21.54 10.25 0.94
C VAL A 42 -20.08 10.42 0.54
N PHE A 43 -19.23 9.54 1.01
CA PHE A 43 -17.81 9.53 0.67
C PHE A 43 -17.33 8.13 0.37
N GLY A 44 -16.15 7.99 -0.26
CA GLY A 44 -15.52 6.71 -0.58
C GLY A 44 -16.16 6.00 -1.78
N MET A 45 -17.00 6.68 -2.56
CA MET A 45 -17.48 6.15 -3.83
C MET A 45 -16.33 6.08 -4.83
N LEU A 46 -16.12 4.90 -5.39
CA LEU A 46 -15.01 4.59 -6.30
C LEU A 46 -14.83 5.60 -7.44
N ASN A 47 -15.91 6.13 -7.98
CA ASN A 47 -15.88 7.10 -9.08
C ASN A 47 -15.81 8.58 -8.67
N GLN A 48 -15.88 8.90 -7.38
CA GLN A 48 -15.74 10.27 -6.87
C GLN A 48 -14.49 10.46 -6.00
N GLY A 49 -14.03 9.40 -5.36
CA GLY A 49 -12.85 9.41 -4.50
C GLY A 49 -11.58 8.99 -5.23
N ILE A 50 -11.71 8.50 -6.45
CA ILE A 50 -10.62 7.91 -7.19
C ILE A 50 -10.51 8.65 -8.51
N GLN A 51 -9.51 9.49 -8.62
CA GLN A 51 -8.97 9.82 -9.93
C GLN A 51 -8.54 8.49 -10.57
N LYS A 52 -8.78 8.33 -11.88
CA LYS A 52 -8.53 7.07 -12.61
C LYS A 52 -7.10 6.56 -12.44
N GLU A 53 -6.19 7.47 -12.14
CA GLU A 53 -4.78 7.26 -11.82
C GLU A 53 -4.54 6.59 -10.45
N LEU A 54 -5.50 6.69 -9.50
CA LEU A 54 -5.45 6.03 -8.19
C LEU A 54 -6.12 4.64 -8.17
N LEU A 55 -6.80 4.26 -9.27
CA LEU A 55 -7.25 2.88 -9.51
C LEU A 55 -6.17 2.02 -10.17
N ASP A 56 -5.05 2.63 -10.50
CA ASP A 56 -3.92 1.91 -11.05
C ASP A 56 -3.26 1.08 -9.95
N ASP A 57 -3.37 -0.22 -10.08
CA ASP A 57 -2.73 -1.17 -9.17
C ASP A 57 -1.20 -1.25 -9.36
N THR A 58 -0.62 -0.43 -10.24
CA THR A 58 0.79 -0.54 -10.65
C THR A 58 1.75 -0.50 -9.46
N LEU A 59 1.61 0.49 -8.58
CA LEU A 59 2.46 0.56 -7.38
C LEU A 59 2.25 -0.64 -6.45
N ALA A 60 1.02 -1.09 -6.31
CA ALA A 60 0.68 -2.26 -5.49
C ALA A 60 1.23 -3.57 -6.10
N MET A 61 1.24 -3.70 -7.42
CA MET A 61 1.88 -4.80 -8.15
C MET A 61 3.39 -4.82 -7.93
N TYR A 62 4.05 -3.66 -8.01
CA TYR A 62 5.49 -3.56 -7.78
C TYR A 62 5.87 -3.91 -6.33
N ILE A 63 5.07 -3.50 -5.36
CA ILE A 63 5.23 -3.88 -3.96
C ILE A 63 5.10 -5.40 -3.80
N HIS A 64 4.06 -5.99 -4.39
CA HIS A 64 3.87 -7.43 -4.34
C HIS A 64 5.06 -8.17 -4.93
N GLN A 65 5.52 -7.78 -6.12
CA GLN A 65 6.67 -8.41 -6.77
C GLN A 65 7.96 -8.23 -5.97
N TYR A 66 8.16 -7.04 -5.35
CA TYR A 66 9.27 -6.84 -4.42
C TYR A 66 9.28 -7.87 -3.30
N TYR A 67 8.15 -8.11 -2.65
CA TYR A 67 8.07 -9.12 -1.59
C TYR A 67 8.30 -10.55 -2.09
N GLN A 68 7.84 -10.88 -3.29
CA GLN A 68 8.12 -12.19 -3.89
C GLN A 68 9.62 -12.40 -4.10
N CYS A 69 10.33 -11.39 -4.58
CA CYS A 69 11.78 -11.46 -4.80
C CYS A 69 12.58 -11.40 -3.48
N ARG A 70 12.23 -10.46 -2.59
CA ARG A 70 12.97 -10.18 -1.35
C ARG A 70 12.92 -11.33 -0.34
N TYR A 71 11.79 -12.03 -0.29
CA TYR A 71 11.56 -13.15 0.63
C TYR A 71 11.41 -14.48 -0.11
N CYS A 72 12.03 -14.58 -1.29
CA CYS A 72 11.99 -15.75 -2.12
C CYS A 72 12.54 -16.97 -1.37
N GLN A 73 11.81 -18.09 -1.43
CA GLN A 73 12.19 -19.36 -0.83
C GLN A 73 12.70 -20.37 -1.85
N TYR A 74 12.76 -20.01 -3.13
CA TYR A 74 13.24 -20.88 -4.18
C TYR A 74 14.75 -21.09 -4.06
N LYS A 75 15.17 -22.35 -4.14
CA LYS A 75 16.58 -22.76 -3.98
C LYS A 75 17.38 -22.60 -5.26
N SER A 76 16.72 -22.57 -6.40
CA SER A 76 17.33 -22.38 -7.71
C SER A 76 16.50 -21.41 -8.56
N ASN A 77 17.16 -20.81 -9.53
CA ASN A 77 16.51 -19.93 -10.48
C ASN A 77 15.47 -20.66 -11.35
N ASP A 78 15.69 -21.94 -11.61
CA ASP A 78 14.81 -22.78 -12.44
C ASP A 78 13.49 -23.11 -11.74
N GLU A 79 13.45 -23.03 -10.41
CA GLU A 79 12.25 -23.24 -9.62
C GLU A 79 11.39 -21.96 -9.50
N CYS A 80 11.95 -20.80 -9.81
CA CYS A 80 11.22 -19.53 -9.70
C CYS A 80 10.26 -19.37 -10.88
N PRO A 81 8.93 -19.31 -10.66
CA PRO A 81 7.96 -19.14 -11.74
C PRO A 81 8.04 -17.76 -12.41
N TYR A 82 8.78 -16.83 -11.82
CA TYR A 82 9.01 -15.46 -12.31
C TYR A 82 10.45 -15.27 -12.79
N TYR A 83 11.18 -16.38 -12.97
CA TYR A 83 12.58 -16.33 -13.33
C TYR A 83 12.79 -15.63 -14.67
N MET A 84 13.46 -14.52 -14.58
CA MET A 84 13.95 -13.78 -15.73
C MET A 84 15.45 -13.98 -15.81
N LYS A 85 15.90 -14.80 -16.74
CA LYS A 85 17.31 -15.20 -16.93
C LYS A 85 18.28 -14.01 -16.86
N GLN A 86 17.84 -12.84 -17.32
CA GLN A 86 18.67 -11.63 -17.37
C GLN A 86 18.88 -10.99 -15.99
N PHE A 87 17.91 -11.06 -15.09
CA PHE A 87 17.97 -10.38 -13.80
C PHE A 87 18.45 -11.28 -12.67
N CYS A 88 18.07 -12.55 -12.70
CA CYS A 88 18.45 -13.49 -11.65
C CYS A 88 19.82 -14.15 -11.93
N ALA A 89 20.28 -14.26 -13.18
CA ALA A 89 21.53 -14.94 -13.54
C ALA A 89 22.80 -14.09 -13.32
N ILE A 90 22.68 -12.77 -13.22
CA ILE A 90 23.83 -11.87 -13.04
C ILE A 90 24.45 -12.01 -11.65
N ASN A 91 23.65 -12.27 -10.66
CA ASN A 91 24.11 -12.53 -9.31
C ASN A 91 23.44 -13.78 -8.83
N LYS A 92 24.06 -14.84 -8.60
CA LYS A 92 23.53 -16.07 -7.97
C LYS A 92 22.55 -15.84 -6.79
N GLU A 93 22.28 -14.61 -6.50
CA GLU A 93 21.29 -14.02 -5.59
C GLU A 93 20.22 -13.32 -6.42
N CYS A 94 18.97 -13.67 -6.18
CA CYS A 94 17.79 -13.05 -6.75
C CYS A 94 17.88 -11.51 -6.63
N PRO A 95 17.40 -10.71 -7.62
CA PRO A 95 17.50 -9.25 -7.57
C PRO A 95 16.92 -8.75 -6.27
N VAL A 96 17.80 -8.35 -5.40
CA VAL A 96 17.54 -8.10 -3.99
C VAL A 96 16.57 -6.93 -3.82
N ASN A 97 16.46 -6.07 -4.83
CA ASN A 97 15.52 -4.96 -4.78
C ASN A 97 14.84 -4.75 -6.14
N TYR A 98 13.72 -5.43 -6.36
CA TYR A 98 12.90 -5.29 -7.55
C TYR A 98 12.49 -3.84 -7.84
N ILE A 99 12.15 -3.05 -6.80
CA ILE A 99 11.71 -1.66 -6.95
C ILE A 99 12.87 -0.77 -7.45
N LYS A 100 14.08 -0.95 -6.94
CA LYS A 100 15.27 -0.26 -7.47
C LYS A 100 15.54 -0.67 -8.92
N SER A 101 15.42 -1.93 -9.24
CA SER A 101 15.64 -2.41 -10.60
C SER A 101 14.66 -1.81 -11.59
N ILE A 102 13.36 -1.76 -11.28
CA ILE A 102 12.38 -1.15 -12.20
C ILE A 102 12.62 0.35 -12.36
N TYR A 103 13.08 1.05 -11.34
CA TYR A 103 13.49 2.44 -11.45
C TYR A 103 14.74 2.62 -12.33
N GLU A 104 15.77 1.82 -12.11
CA GLU A 104 17.02 1.89 -12.89
C GLU A 104 16.80 1.62 -14.39
N TYR A 105 15.89 0.70 -14.71
CA TYR A 105 15.57 0.35 -16.09
C TYR A 105 14.37 1.10 -16.69
N ARG A 106 13.83 2.13 -16.01
CA ARG A 106 12.65 2.88 -16.48
C ARG A 106 12.80 3.49 -17.88
N ASN A 107 14.05 3.84 -18.25
CA ASN A 107 14.39 4.40 -19.55
C ASN A 107 14.85 3.35 -20.59
N ASN A 108 14.78 2.06 -20.25
CA ASN A 108 15.07 0.95 -21.15
C ASN A 108 13.77 0.21 -21.46
N PRO A 109 13.12 0.45 -22.62
CA PRO A 109 11.77 -0.09 -22.88
C PRO A 109 11.69 -1.61 -22.74
N MET A 110 12.65 -2.33 -23.30
CA MET A 110 12.64 -3.80 -23.26
C MET A 110 12.74 -4.36 -21.84
N LYS A 111 13.69 -3.85 -21.04
CA LYS A 111 13.87 -4.32 -19.66
C LYS A 111 12.75 -3.86 -18.75
N SER A 112 12.24 -2.66 -18.96
CA SER A 112 11.09 -2.12 -18.22
C SER A 112 9.84 -2.96 -18.46
N GLU A 113 9.57 -3.33 -19.71
CA GLU A 113 8.46 -4.20 -20.10
C GLU A 113 8.56 -5.57 -19.43
N GLU A 114 9.71 -6.21 -19.49
CA GLU A 114 9.94 -7.50 -18.83
C GLU A 114 9.66 -7.46 -17.32
N LEU A 115 10.09 -6.39 -16.62
CA LEU A 115 9.85 -6.24 -15.20
C LEU A 115 8.37 -5.99 -14.89
N LYS A 116 7.69 -5.22 -15.74
CA LYS A 116 6.25 -4.98 -15.64
C LYS A 116 5.44 -6.26 -15.83
N ASP A 117 5.73 -7.00 -16.88
CA ASP A 117 5.08 -8.29 -17.18
C ASP A 117 5.23 -9.29 -16.01
N MET A 118 6.41 -9.30 -15.37
CA MET A 118 6.68 -10.12 -14.20
C MET A 118 5.77 -9.75 -13.04
N ALA A 119 5.63 -8.45 -12.74
CA ALA A 119 4.76 -7.98 -11.68
C ALA A 119 3.29 -8.27 -11.99
N GLU A 120 2.85 -8.02 -13.22
CA GLU A 120 1.49 -8.27 -13.67
C GLU A 120 1.13 -9.76 -13.61
N THR A 121 2.01 -10.63 -14.07
CA THR A 121 1.83 -12.09 -13.98
C THR A 121 1.68 -12.55 -12.54
N SER A 122 2.50 -12.04 -11.64
CA SER A 122 2.44 -12.33 -10.22
C SER A 122 1.14 -11.82 -9.59
N TRP A 123 0.76 -10.59 -9.93
CA TRP A 123 -0.44 -9.93 -9.46
C TRP A 123 -1.73 -10.64 -9.87
N ASN A 124 -1.81 -11.10 -11.12
CA ASN A 124 -2.98 -11.79 -11.64
C ASN A 124 -3.26 -13.13 -10.95
N ARG A 125 -2.23 -13.75 -10.37
CA ARG A 125 -2.35 -14.99 -9.57
C ARG A 125 -2.64 -14.75 -8.10
N LEU A 126 -2.50 -13.49 -7.63
CA LEU A 126 -2.66 -13.14 -6.23
C LEU A 126 -4.14 -13.11 -5.85
N GLN A 127 -4.47 -13.70 -4.71
CA GLN A 127 -5.82 -13.63 -4.15
C GLN A 127 -6.17 -12.19 -3.75
N GLU A 128 -7.44 -11.81 -3.93
CA GLU A 128 -7.90 -10.42 -3.74
C GLU A 128 -7.60 -9.87 -2.33
N ILE A 129 -7.71 -10.69 -1.30
CA ILE A 129 -7.38 -10.30 0.07
C ILE A 129 -5.91 -9.81 0.22
N TYR A 130 -5.00 -10.38 -0.56
CA TYR A 130 -3.59 -9.96 -0.53
C TYR A 130 -3.32 -8.78 -1.47
N LYS A 131 -4.11 -8.60 -2.54
CA LYS A 131 -4.07 -7.40 -3.36
C LYS A 131 -4.42 -6.18 -2.52
N TRP A 132 -5.47 -6.26 -1.72
CA TRP A 132 -5.85 -5.20 -0.80
C TRP A 132 -4.76 -4.85 0.21
N ALA A 133 -4.01 -5.83 0.70
CA ALA A 133 -2.88 -5.57 1.60
C ALA A 133 -1.82 -4.64 0.97
N ASN A 134 -1.52 -4.84 -0.32
CA ASN A 134 -0.57 -3.99 -1.05
C ASN A 134 -1.17 -2.62 -1.40
N ARG A 135 -2.46 -2.54 -1.78
CA ARG A 135 -3.17 -1.27 -2.01
C ARG A 135 -3.15 -0.39 -0.77
N TYR A 136 -3.49 -0.95 0.40
CA TYR A 136 -3.43 -0.22 1.68
C TYR A 136 -2.02 0.26 2.04
N GLN A 137 -0.99 -0.42 1.58
CA GLN A 137 0.38 0.04 1.76
C GLN A 137 0.66 1.27 0.89
N VAL A 138 0.22 1.29 -0.36
CA VAL A 138 0.32 2.47 -1.25
C VAL A 138 -0.42 3.65 -0.65
N ASP A 139 -1.66 3.45 -0.20
CA ASP A 139 -2.48 4.51 0.41
C ASP A 139 -1.83 5.15 1.65
N ALA A 140 -0.99 4.39 2.36
CA ALA A 140 -0.30 4.90 3.54
C ALA A 140 0.91 5.81 3.21
N TYR A 141 1.44 5.78 2.01
CA TYR A 141 2.64 6.54 1.65
C TYR A 141 2.45 8.05 1.77
N GLU A 142 1.29 8.56 1.40
CA GLU A 142 0.97 9.98 1.59
C GLU A 142 0.96 10.35 3.08
N ILE A 143 0.46 9.46 3.94
CA ILE A 143 0.43 9.66 5.39
C ILE A 143 1.86 9.69 5.95
N TYR A 144 2.75 8.81 5.49
CA TYR A 144 4.15 8.80 5.91
C TYR A 144 4.86 10.09 5.50
N CYS A 145 4.68 10.53 4.26
CA CYS A 145 5.25 11.79 3.77
C CYS A 145 4.74 12.97 4.60
N ARG A 146 3.45 13.11 4.78
CA ARG A 146 2.85 14.20 5.58
C ARG A 146 3.35 14.22 7.03
N THR A 147 3.56 13.06 7.63
CA THR A 147 4.10 12.93 8.99
C THR A 147 5.51 13.52 9.11
N LEU A 148 6.28 13.49 8.01
CA LEU A 148 7.61 14.08 7.91
C LEU A 148 7.60 15.54 7.43
N GLY A 149 6.43 16.16 7.24
CA GLY A 149 6.33 17.47 6.62
C GLY A 149 6.65 17.47 5.12
N LEU A 150 6.40 16.33 4.47
CA LEU A 150 6.63 16.11 3.05
C LEU A 150 5.30 16.00 2.31
N GLN A 151 5.32 16.24 1.01
CA GLN A 151 4.20 16.01 0.10
C GLN A 151 4.65 15.25 -1.14
N ILE A 152 3.73 14.49 -1.72
CA ILE A 152 3.89 13.78 -2.97
C ILE A 152 3.34 14.64 -4.10
N LYS A 153 4.10 14.81 -5.17
CA LYS A 153 3.73 15.63 -6.31
C LYS A 153 4.05 14.91 -7.61
N LYS A 154 3.18 15.03 -8.60
CA LYS A 154 3.44 14.52 -9.95
C LYS A 154 4.52 15.36 -10.62
N SER A 155 5.47 14.72 -11.26
CA SER A 155 6.62 15.35 -11.92
C SER A 155 7.05 14.49 -13.11
N ASP A 156 7.06 15.07 -14.30
CA ASP A 156 7.52 14.36 -15.51
C ASP A 156 9.03 14.05 -15.49
N THR A 157 9.76 14.69 -14.59
CA THR A 157 11.19 14.50 -14.37
C THR A 157 11.50 13.92 -13.00
N ALA A 158 10.59 13.12 -12.46
CA ALA A 158 10.71 12.55 -11.13
C ALA A 158 12.03 11.80 -10.94
N GLU A 159 12.82 12.26 -9.97
CA GLU A 159 14.08 11.65 -9.59
C GLU A 159 14.03 11.20 -8.13
N VAL A 160 14.78 10.14 -7.84
CA VAL A 160 14.87 9.61 -6.47
C VAL A 160 15.75 10.54 -5.62
N ASN A 161 15.19 10.99 -4.52
CA ASN A 161 15.90 11.71 -3.50
C ASN A 161 15.88 10.93 -2.18
N GLU A 162 16.86 10.03 -1.99
CA GLU A 162 16.98 9.26 -0.74
C GLU A 162 17.21 10.15 0.50
N SER A 163 17.80 11.33 0.31
CA SER A 163 18.11 12.23 1.43
C SER A 163 16.87 12.84 2.11
N ILE A 164 15.70 12.68 1.48
CA ILE A 164 14.43 13.15 2.04
C ILE A 164 13.90 12.21 3.13
N LEU A 165 14.35 10.96 3.13
CA LEU A 165 14.00 10.01 4.18
C LEU A 165 14.74 10.35 5.48
N PRO A 166 14.12 10.10 6.63
CA PRO A 166 14.75 10.40 7.89
C PRO A 166 15.99 9.52 8.11
N THR A 167 17.11 10.16 8.37
CA THR A 167 18.35 9.51 8.82
C THR A 167 18.39 9.35 10.33
N GLU A 168 17.61 10.13 11.06
CA GLU A 168 17.49 10.05 12.50
C GLU A 168 16.77 8.77 12.93
N LYS A 169 17.41 8.02 13.82
CA LYS A 169 16.92 6.74 14.30
C LYS A 169 15.49 6.81 14.87
N GLU A 170 15.18 7.88 15.59
CA GLU A 170 13.87 8.06 16.22
C GLU A 170 12.74 8.25 15.19
N GLN A 171 12.97 9.07 14.18
CA GLN A 171 12.01 9.32 13.10
C GLN A 171 11.79 8.06 12.26
N LEU A 172 12.87 7.37 11.90
CA LEU A 172 12.77 6.10 11.18
C LEU A 172 12.01 5.05 11.98
N HIS A 173 12.34 4.91 13.26
CA HIS A 173 11.65 3.99 14.16
C HIS A 173 10.16 4.34 14.33
N PHE A 174 9.82 5.64 14.30
CA PHE A 174 8.44 6.08 14.32
C PHE A 174 7.67 5.65 13.07
N LEU A 175 8.25 5.82 11.87
CA LEU A 175 7.64 5.37 10.62
C LEU A 175 7.47 3.84 10.55
N MET A 176 8.47 3.10 10.96
CA MET A 176 8.39 1.63 11.06
C MET A 176 7.26 1.19 11.99
N ARG A 177 7.07 1.91 13.10
CA ARG A 177 5.95 1.67 14.02
C ARG A 177 4.61 1.99 13.38
N MET A 178 4.52 3.06 12.59
CA MET A 178 3.29 3.40 11.83
C MET A 178 2.96 2.28 10.83
N GLU A 179 3.93 1.82 10.05
CA GLU A 179 3.74 0.71 9.10
C GLU A 179 3.28 -0.56 9.81
N LYS A 180 3.90 -0.90 10.92
CA LYS A 180 3.48 -2.06 11.73
C LYS A 180 2.02 -1.95 12.18
N TYR A 181 1.59 -0.78 12.62
CA TYR A 181 0.20 -0.58 13.03
C TYR A 181 -0.77 -0.57 11.86
N ARG A 182 -0.37 0.00 10.71
CA ARG A 182 -1.13 -0.09 9.47
C ARG A 182 -1.34 -1.57 9.10
N TRP A 183 -0.27 -2.36 9.08
CA TRP A 183 -0.33 -3.79 8.78
C TRP A 183 -1.23 -4.55 9.75
N ASN A 184 -1.11 -4.30 11.06
CA ASN A 184 -1.98 -4.90 12.05
C ASN A 184 -3.46 -4.54 11.82
N ALA A 185 -3.75 -3.28 11.53
CA ALA A 185 -5.11 -2.81 11.28
C ALA A 185 -5.71 -3.46 10.03
N GLU A 186 -4.96 -3.47 8.92
CA GLU A 186 -5.37 -4.14 7.69
C GLU A 186 -5.68 -5.62 7.92
N ARG A 187 -4.78 -6.34 8.58
CA ARG A 187 -5.01 -7.76 8.90
C ARG A 187 -6.21 -7.97 9.79
N SER A 188 -6.41 -7.12 10.79
CA SER A 188 -7.57 -7.21 11.70
C SER A 188 -8.89 -6.95 10.96
N ILE A 189 -8.93 -5.96 10.06
CA ILE A 189 -10.10 -5.67 9.21
C ILE A 189 -10.39 -6.85 8.29
N ALA A 190 -9.36 -7.52 7.77
CA ALA A 190 -9.49 -8.71 6.95
C ALA A 190 -9.84 -9.99 7.75
N GLY A 191 -10.09 -9.88 9.06
CA GLY A 191 -10.52 -10.97 9.92
C GLY A 191 -9.39 -11.81 10.52
N TRP A 192 -8.14 -11.41 10.35
CA TRP A 192 -7.01 -12.10 10.96
C TRP A 192 -6.96 -11.87 12.47
N GLN A 193 -6.55 -12.89 13.19
CA GLN A 193 -6.41 -12.88 14.65
C GLN A 193 -5.00 -13.32 15.07
N TYR A 194 -4.57 -12.82 16.21
CA TYR A 194 -3.34 -13.31 16.81
C TYR A 194 -3.50 -14.76 17.27
N LYS A 195 -2.52 -15.57 16.91
CA LYS A 195 -2.34 -16.92 17.47
C LYS A 195 -0.85 -17.25 17.49
N LYS A 196 -0.38 -17.76 18.64
CA LYS A 196 0.99 -18.25 18.79
C LYS A 196 1.21 -19.47 17.90
N GLY A 197 2.38 -19.58 17.28
CA GLY A 197 2.76 -20.68 16.40
C GLY A 197 2.99 -20.20 14.96
N GLU A 198 2.58 -20.99 13.99
CA GLU A 198 2.72 -20.67 12.58
C GLU A 198 1.53 -19.87 12.02
N LYS A 199 1.79 -19.12 10.93
CA LYS A 199 0.74 -18.46 10.19
C LYS A 199 -0.20 -19.51 9.57
N ASN A 200 -1.51 -19.31 9.73
CA ASN A 200 -2.52 -20.19 9.15
C ASN A 200 -3.51 -19.39 8.28
N ASN A 201 -3.40 -19.56 6.97
CA ASN A 201 -4.25 -18.85 6.01
C ASN A 201 -5.70 -19.33 6.03
N LYS A 202 -5.95 -20.61 6.36
CA LYS A 202 -7.30 -21.17 6.43
C LYS A 202 -8.11 -20.60 7.60
N HIS A 203 -7.44 -20.39 8.72
CA HIS A 203 -8.08 -19.88 9.94
C HIS A 203 -7.80 -18.40 10.20
N LEU A 204 -7.16 -17.71 9.25
CA LEU A 204 -6.78 -16.30 9.35
C LEU A 204 -6.07 -15.97 10.66
N THR A 205 -5.06 -16.79 11.03
CA THR A 205 -4.29 -16.56 12.24
C THR A 205 -2.82 -16.26 11.95
N HIS A 206 -2.25 -15.31 12.68
CA HIS A 206 -0.88 -14.88 12.46
C HIS A 206 -0.13 -14.59 13.77
N PRO A 207 1.09 -15.14 13.97
CA PRO A 207 1.84 -14.97 15.22
C PRO A 207 2.50 -13.59 15.39
N LEU A 208 2.53 -12.79 14.34
CA LEU A 208 3.07 -11.43 14.37
C LEU A 208 2.01 -10.34 14.48
N LEU A 209 0.72 -10.69 14.69
CA LEU A 209 -0.34 -9.71 14.99
C LEU A 209 -0.24 -9.28 16.46
N ILE A 210 0.89 -8.68 16.80
CA ILE A 210 1.25 -8.16 18.11
C ILE A 210 1.69 -6.70 17.97
N SER A 211 1.81 -5.99 19.07
CA SER A 211 2.29 -4.61 19.06
C SER A 211 3.72 -4.51 18.52
N PHE A 212 4.10 -3.34 18.03
CA PHE A 212 5.46 -3.07 17.58
C PHE A 212 6.49 -3.36 18.71
N ARG A 213 6.20 -2.92 19.93
CA ARG A 213 7.07 -3.13 21.08
C ARG A 213 7.26 -4.62 21.45
N GLU A 214 6.20 -5.42 21.30
CA GLU A 214 6.29 -6.88 21.53
C GLU A 214 7.08 -7.55 20.41
N LEU A 215 6.89 -7.12 19.16
CA LEU A 215 7.63 -7.63 18.01
C LEU A 215 9.13 -7.34 18.16
N GLU A 216 9.49 -6.10 18.49
CA GLU A 216 10.87 -5.69 18.72
C GLU A 216 11.58 -6.52 19.79
N LYS A 217 10.89 -6.83 20.89
CA LYS A 217 11.43 -7.69 21.95
C LYS A 217 11.53 -9.16 21.55
N LYS A 218 10.60 -9.64 20.75
CA LYS A 218 10.52 -11.06 20.38
C LYS A 218 11.48 -11.40 19.26
N ASP A 219 11.52 -10.57 18.22
CA ASP A 219 12.35 -10.77 17.04
C ASP A 219 12.57 -9.43 16.33
N ALA A 220 13.65 -8.76 16.70
CA ALA A 220 14.02 -7.47 16.12
C ALA A 220 14.27 -7.54 14.60
N SER A 221 14.56 -8.73 14.04
CA SER A 221 14.75 -8.88 12.60
C SER A 221 13.46 -8.64 11.79
N GLN A 222 12.30 -8.86 12.38
CA GLN A 222 11.01 -8.67 11.72
C GLN A 222 10.67 -7.19 11.50
N ILE A 223 11.20 -6.27 12.30
CA ILE A 223 10.96 -4.83 12.10
C ILE A 223 11.70 -4.29 10.88
N PHE A 224 12.73 -4.98 10.37
CA PHE A 224 13.39 -4.59 9.12
C PHE A 224 12.46 -4.71 7.89
N LYS A 225 11.40 -5.52 7.96
CA LYS A 225 10.38 -5.57 6.92
C LYS A 225 9.61 -4.26 6.81
N ASP A 226 9.34 -3.64 7.95
CA ASP A 226 8.69 -2.32 8.01
C ASP A 226 9.66 -1.23 7.51
N LYS A 227 10.98 -1.38 7.76
CA LYS A 227 12.01 -0.51 7.21
C LYS A 227 12.10 -0.62 5.69
N ASP A 228 12.07 -1.83 5.15
CA ASP A 228 12.10 -2.06 3.69
C ASP A 228 10.99 -1.29 2.97
N VAL A 229 9.80 -1.16 3.58
CA VAL A 229 8.69 -0.35 3.06
C VAL A 229 9.07 1.11 2.92
N ILE A 230 9.70 1.66 3.95
CA ILE A 230 10.09 3.08 4.00
C ILE A 230 11.24 3.35 3.02
N ASP A 231 12.26 2.50 3.00
CA ASP A 231 13.45 2.66 2.12
C ASP A 231 13.10 2.61 0.64
N ASN A 232 12.07 1.86 0.26
CA ASN A 232 11.65 1.72 -1.14
C ASN A 232 10.68 2.82 -1.62
N LEU A 233 10.13 3.61 -0.70
CA LEU A 233 9.12 4.62 -1.01
C LEU A 233 9.56 5.63 -2.09
N PRO A 234 10.75 6.26 -2.05
CA PRO A 234 11.15 7.23 -3.07
C PRO A 234 11.28 6.60 -4.47
N TYR A 235 11.82 5.40 -4.54
CA TYR A 235 11.98 4.68 -5.81
C TYR A 235 10.64 4.30 -6.42
N LEU A 236 9.73 3.77 -5.60
CA LEU A 236 8.40 3.36 -6.04
C LEU A 236 7.60 4.54 -6.60
N LEU A 237 7.65 5.67 -5.92
CA LEU A 237 6.97 6.89 -6.38
C LEU A 237 7.59 7.44 -7.66
N ALA A 238 8.92 7.45 -7.77
CA ALA A 238 9.60 7.97 -8.95
C ALA A 238 9.34 7.14 -10.22
N VAL A 239 9.12 5.83 -10.11
CA VAL A 239 8.74 4.98 -11.25
C VAL A 239 7.44 5.45 -11.90
N GLU A 240 6.48 5.94 -11.10
CA GLU A 240 5.18 6.41 -11.57
C GLU A 240 5.10 7.95 -11.69
N SER A 241 6.25 8.59 -11.90
CA SER A 241 6.36 10.04 -12.10
C SER A 241 5.87 10.87 -10.91
N PHE A 242 6.13 10.40 -9.71
CA PHE A 242 5.93 11.15 -8.48
C PHE A 242 7.25 11.45 -7.79
N GLU A 243 7.40 12.65 -7.29
CA GLU A 243 8.52 13.06 -6.45
C GLU A 243 8.04 13.47 -5.05
N ILE A 244 8.98 13.42 -4.10
CA ILE A 244 8.72 13.83 -2.73
C ILE A 244 9.43 15.16 -2.49
N GLU A 245 8.68 16.16 -2.05
CA GLU A 245 9.21 17.49 -1.71
C GLU A 245 8.76 17.93 -0.31
N LYS A 246 9.42 18.96 0.24
CA LYS A 246 8.98 19.54 1.53
C LYS A 246 7.65 20.23 1.36
N SER A 247 6.73 20.00 2.29
CA SER A 247 5.48 20.76 2.36
C SER A 247 5.80 22.24 2.64
N ARG A 248 5.12 23.14 1.93
CA ARG A 248 5.27 24.59 2.13
C ARG A 248 4.58 25.04 3.40
#